data_33abf8f96c0431e245cfa59ec28e6750
#
_entry.id   33abf8f96c0431e245cfa59ec28e6750
#
_cell.length_a   1.000
_cell.length_b   1.000
_cell.length_c   1.000
_cell.angle_alpha   90.00
_cell.angle_beta   90.00
_cell.angle_gamma   90.00
#
_symmetry.space_group_name_H-M   'P 1'
#
loop_
_entity.id
_entity.type
_entity.pdbx_description
1 polymer ?
#
loop_
_entity_poly.entity_id
_entity_poly.type
_entity_poly.pdbx_seq_one_letter_code
_entity_poly.pdbx_strand_id
1 'polypeptide(L)'
;LGKSRRDAALDIAGTEGARPVAVRSAAVIAMLLLAGCAPLFVMPSLQSGPFLLLNLAYLGLAIFAGALVLGAQRLACITGRADGPDESQRRWLIGAIIATAVTLSHFQVFKQLVLPGRGFPLDALIADLEHRLLFGYDAWEVTHMLFGALLPTLILDTAYAVWLPIMFLFPAAVVIAIRDQNVRGRLVGTWVVSWILIGSLGAWGLASAGPCYFNELIGPHAGYVRMHEALMVLDQHAAIYGLNVQALHFQEMLRQSQGGPLVFASGISAMPSMHVAMATLFVIGAFQHSRKIGWYFFGYGMLIWIASIHLGWHYASDGLLGAAMMIGLWAISGPTSRLIYSGLRAKGLAKTRPSV
;
A
#
# COMPACT_ATOMS: atom_id res chain seq x y z
N LEU A 1 -19.85 15.66 56.79
CA LEU A 1 -19.72 16.83 55.88
C LEU A 1 -18.35 16.95 55.16
N GLY A 2 -17.39 16.07 55.47
CA GLY A 2 -16.00 16.13 54.90
C GLY A 2 -15.78 15.26 53.65
N LYS A 3 -16.65 14.33 53.29
CA LYS A 3 -16.48 13.40 52.14
C LYS A 3 -16.89 13.97 50.78
N SER A 4 -17.85 14.90 50.76
CA SER A 4 -18.44 15.44 49.52
C SER A 4 -17.51 16.37 48.71
N ARG A 5 -16.53 17.04 49.34
CA ARG A 5 -15.62 17.96 48.64
C ARG A 5 -14.44 17.26 47.94
N ARG A 6 -14.00 16.10 48.46
CA ARG A 6 -12.90 15.32 47.82
C ARG A 6 -13.38 14.56 46.58
N ASP A 7 -14.60 14.04 46.60
CA ASP A 7 -15.17 13.30 45.49
C ASP A 7 -15.52 14.23 44.32
N ALA A 8 -16.00 15.45 44.59
CA ALA A 8 -16.22 16.49 43.58
C ALA A 8 -14.93 17.02 42.93
N ALA A 9 -13.84 17.10 43.69
CA ALA A 9 -12.52 17.51 43.15
C ALA A 9 -11.86 16.43 42.28
N LEU A 10 -12.11 15.15 42.54
CA LEU A 10 -11.64 14.02 41.74
C LEU A 10 -12.41 13.90 40.42
N ASP A 11 -13.71 14.18 40.41
CA ASP A 11 -14.52 14.20 39.19
C ASP A 11 -14.15 15.35 38.24
N ILE A 12 -13.81 16.52 38.75
CA ILE A 12 -13.39 17.67 37.95
C ILE A 12 -12.01 17.46 37.36
N ALA A 13 -11.09 16.84 38.09
CA ALA A 13 -9.74 16.50 37.59
C ALA A 13 -9.77 15.40 36.51
N GLY A 14 -10.76 14.49 36.57
CA GLY A 14 -10.96 13.45 35.54
C GLY A 14 -11.47 13.99 34.21
N THR A 15 -12.27 15.05 34.23
CA THR A 15 -12.86 15.61 33.00
C THR A 15 -11.96 16.62 32.27
N GLU A 16 -11.04 17.31 32.96
CA GLU A 16 -10.09 18.23 32.33
C GLU A 16 -8.98 17.52 31.55
N GLY A 17 -8.59 16.31 31.94
CA GLY A 17 -7.58 15.53 31.23
C GLY A 17 -8.08 14.86 29.93
N ALA A 18 -9.40 14.64 29.80
CA ALA A 18 -10.00 13.96 28.65
C ALA A 18 -10.27 14.91 27.47
N ARG A 19 -10.64 16.15 27.71
CA ARG A 19 -10.97 17.15 26.69
C ARG A 19 -9.84 17.46 25.70
N PRO A 20 -8.56 17.70 26.10
CA PRO A 20 -7.52 18.03 25.15
C PRO A 20 -7.15 16.89 24.19
N VAL A 21 -7.33 15.62 24.59
CA VAL A 21 -7.05 14.46 23.73
C VAL A 21 -8.16 14.26 22.69
N ALA A 22 -9.42 14.43 23.07
CA ALA A 22 -10.55 14.32 22.14
C ALA A 22 -10.52 15.44 21.08
N VAL A 23 -10.22 16.68 21.47
CA VAL A 23 -10.08 17.83 20.55
C VAL A 23 -8.92 17.60 19.57
N ARG A 24 -7.80 17.04 20.00
CA ARG A 24 -6.64 16.73 19.13
C ARG A 24 -6.95 15.64 18.11
N SER A 25 -7.67 14.60 18.53
CA SER A 25 -8.09 13.53 17.61
C SER A 25 -9.07 14.05 16.56
N ALA A 26 -10.03 14.90 16.96
CA ALA A 26 -10.95 15.54 16.03
C ALA A 26 -10.25 16.47 15.03
N ALA A 27 -9.24 17.25 15.48
CA ALA A 27 -8.46 18.11 14.62
C ALA A 27 -7.66 17.31 13.57
N VAL A 28 -7.05 16.19 13.95
CA VAL A 28 -6.34 15.30 13.01
C VAL A 28 -7.31 14.71 11.99
N ILE A 29 -8.46 14.23 12.44
CA ILE A 29 -9.52 13.71 11.54
C ILE A 29 -9.98 14.81 10.57
N ALA A 30 -10.26 16.02 11.07
CA ALA A 30 -10.65 17.14 10.24
C ALA A 30 -9.57 17.51 9.20
N MET A 31 -8.29 17.53 9.60
CA MET A 31 -7.17 17.76 8.66
C MET A 31 -7.09 16.67 7.58
N LEU A 32 -7.27 15.40 7.94
CA LEU A 32 -7.28 14.30 6.97
C LEU A 32 -8.46 14.42 5.99
N LEU A 33 -9.65 14.80 6.49
CA LEU A 33 -10.82 15.01 5.63
C LEU A 33 -10.65 16.23 4.71
N LEU A 34 -10.06 17.33 5.21
CA LEU A 34 -9.73 18.49 4.39
C LEU A 34 -8.66 18.15 3.34
N ALA A 35 -7.62 17.41 3.73
CA ALA A 35 -6.64 16.89 2.79
C ALA A 35 -7.31 16.01 1.72
N GLY A 36 -8.33 15.22 2.11
CA GLY A 36 -9.13 14.41 1.19
C GLY A 36 -9.82 15.21 0.08
N CYS A 37 -10.15 16.48 0.34
CA CYS A 37 -10.76 17.39 -0.64
C CYS A 37 -9.74 18.20 -1.46
N ALA A 38 -8.45 18.18 -1.10
CA ALA A 38 -7.42 19.00 -1.74
C ALA A 38 -7.37 18.89 -3.28
N PRO A 39 -7.51 17.71 -3.92
CA PRO A 39 -7.51 17.60 -5.37
C PRO A 39 -8.59 18.42 -6.06
N LEU A 40 -9.76 18.62 -5.45
CA LEU A 40 -10.84 19.42 -6.02
C LEU A 40 -10.47 20.91 -6.15
N PHE A 41 -9.59 21.40 -5.27
CA PHE A 41 -9.11 22.79 -5.30
C PHE A 41 -7.93 23.00 -6.22
N VAL A 42 -7.06 21.97 -6.35
CA VAL A 42 -5.82 22.06 -7.14
C VAL A 42 -6.06 21.69 -8.60
N MET A 43 -7.06 20.87 -8.89
CA MET A 43 -7.39 20.40 -10.23
C MET A 43 -8.83 20.78 -10.60
N PRO A 44 -9.09 21.99 -11.11
CA PRO A 44 -10.44 22.45 -11.46
C PRO A 44 -11.15 21.58 -12.51
N SER A 45 -10.36 20.87 -13.35
CA SER A 45 -10.88 19.89 -14.32
C SER A 45 -11.38 18.59 -13.70
N LEU A 46 -11.08 18.34 -12.41
CA LEU A 46 -11.49 17.14 -11.72
C LEU A 46 -13.00 17.20 -11.43
N GLN A 47 -13.74 16.28 -12.04
CA GLN A 47 -15.17 16.18 -11.81
C GLN A 47 -15.44 15.73 -10.37
N SER A 48 -16.19 16.53 -9.61
CA SER A 48 -16.48 16.29 -8.20
C SER A 48 -17.23 14.99 -7.94
N GLY A 49 -18.16 14.62 -8.82
CA GLY A 49 -18.95 13.39 -8.69
C GLY A 49 -18.08 12.12 -8.74
N PRO A 50 -17.33 11.85 -9.82
CA PRO A 50 -16.42 10.71 -9.89
C PRO A 50 -15.36 10.68 -8.78
N PHE A 51 -14.82 11.84 -8.39
CA PHE A 51 -13.87 11.92 -7.29
C PHE A 51 -14.50 11.56 -5.94
N LEU A 52 -15.72 12.01 -5.66
CA LEU A 52 -16.46 11.64 -4.45
C LEU A 52 -16.72 10.12 -4.42
N LEU A 53 -17.22 9.54 -5.53
CA LEU A 53 -17.45 8.10 -5.64
C LEU A 53 -16.17 7.30 -5.41
N LEU A 54 -15.04 7.76 -5.93
CA LEU A 54 -13.73 7.15 -5.69
C LEU A 54 -13.35 7.15 -4.21
N ASN A 55 -13.51 8.29 -3.53
CA ASN A 55 -13.24 8.40 -2.09
C ASN A 55 -14.17 7.48 -1.27
N LEU A 56 -15.44 7.40 -1.62
CA LEU A 56 -16.40 6.52 -0.95
C LEU A 56 -16.05 5.03 -1.17
N ALA A 57 -15.59 4.66 -2.38
CA ALA A 57 -15.15 3.30 -2.67
C ALA A 57 -13.93 2.91 -1.80
N TYR A 58 -12.89 3.74 -1.77
CA TYR A 58 -11.71 3.50 -0.93
C TYR A 58 -12.06 3.50 0.57
N LEU A 59 -12.96 4.38 1.01
CA LEU A 59 -13.43 4.40 2.40
C LEU A 59 -14.19 3.12 2.74
N GLY A 60 -15.10 2.67 1.87
CA GLY A 60 -15.84 1.42 2.02
C GLY A 60 -14.92 0.21 2.15
N LEU A 61 -13.90 0.12 1.27
CA LEU A 61 -12.89 -0.96 1.33
C LEU A 61 -12.03 -0.89 2.61
N ALA A 62 -11.63 0.31 3.03
CA ALA A 62 -10.86 0.48 4.27
C ALA A 62 -11.70 0.13 5.52
N ILE A 63 -12.99 0.48 5.55
CA ILE A 63 -13.92 0.08 6.61
C ILE A 63 -14.10 -1.44 6.61
N PHE A 64 -14.32 -2.03 5.45
CA PHE A 64 -14.48 -3.48 5.31
C PHE A 64 -13.23 -4.23 5.80
N ALA A 65 -12.03 -3.78 5.40
CA ALA A 65 -10.76 -4.32 5.88
C ALA A 65 -10.63 -4.19 7.40
N GLY A 66 -10.96 -3.04 7.97
CA GLY A 66 -10.99 -2.82 9.42
C GLY A 66 -11.96 -3.76 10.14
N ALA A 67 -13.15 -3.97 9.57
CA ALA A 67 -14.15 -4.89 10.12
C ALA A 67 -13.69 -6.36 10.10
N LEU A 68 -13.02 -6.79 9.01
CA LEU A 68 -12.44 -8.13 8.94
C LEU A 68 -11.36 -8.34 10.00
N VAL A 69 -10.47 -7.37 10.19
CA VAL A 69 -9.40 -7.44 11.21
C VAL A 69 -10.00 -7.48 12.62
N LEU A 70 -11.01 -6.65 12.91
CA LEU A 70 -11.72 -6.69 14.20
C LEU A 70 -12.49 -7.99 14.40
N GLY A 71 -13.09 -8.54 13.35
CA GLY A 71 -13.77 -9.85 13.40
C GLY A 71 -12.79 -10.97 13.75
N ALA A 72 -11.64 -11.01 13.10
CA ALA A 72 -10.58 -11.96 13.38
C ALA A 72 -10.04 -11.82 14.82
N GLN A 73 -9.83 -10.57 15.28
CA GLN A 73 -9.43 -10.29 16.66
C GLN A 73 -10.50 -10.76 17.66
N ARG A 74 -11.78 -10.50 17.39
CA ARG A 74 -12.88 -10.94 18.25
C ARG A 74 -12.96 -12.44 18.35
N LEU A 75 -12.76 -13.16 17.25
CA LEU A 75 -12.68 -14.62 17.25
C LEU A 75 -11.49 -15.12 18.10
N ALA A 76 -10.34 -14.47 17.97
CA ALA A 76 -9.16 -14.79 18.79
C ALA A 76 -9.42 -14.55 20.29
N CYS A 77 -10.18 -13.51 20.66
CA CYS A 77 -10.59 -13.25 22.05
C CYS A 77 -11.54 -14.33 22.57
N ILE A 78 -12.55 -14.71 21.80
CA ILE A 78 -13.52 -15.76 22.19
C ILE A 78 -12.81 -17.10 22.39
N THR A 79 -11.77 -17.39 21.59
CA THR A 79 -10.96 -18.62 21.71
C THR A 79 -9.84 -18.51 22.75
N GLY A 80 -9.77 -17.43 23.53
CA GLY A 80 -8.76 -17.21 24.57
C GLY A 80 -7.33 -17.02 24.06
N ARG A 81 -7.16 -16.71 22.75
CA ARG A 81 -5.85 -16.55 22.10
C ARG A 81 -5.34 -15.12 22.11
N ALA A 82 -6.19 -14.14 22.38
CA ALA A 82 -5.83 -12.73 22.38
C ALA A 82 -6.78 -11.92 23.26
N ASP A 83 -6.32 -10.73 23.67
CA ASP A 83 -7.12 -9.71 24.35
C ASP A 83 -7.83 -8.81 23.32
N GLY A 84 -8.92 -8.17 23.72
CA GLY A 84 -9.63 -7.20 22.91
C GLY A 84 -8.81 -5.93 22.67
N PRO A 85 -9.13 -5.15 21.62
CA PRO A 85 -8.44 -3.90 21.34
C PRO A 85 -8.72 -2.87 22.43
N ASP A 86 -7.66 -2.22 22.91
CA ASP A 86 -7.75 -1.14 23.87
C ASP A 86 -8.30 0.15 23.21
N GLU A 87 -8.59 1.16 24.04
CA GLU A 87 -9.13 2.45 23.58
C GLU A 87 -8.17 3.20 22.64
N SER A 88 -6.84 3.06 22.83
CA SER A 88 -5.84 3.62 21.94
C SER A 88 -5.88 2.96 20.56
N GLN A 89 -5.96 1.63 20.54
CA GLN A 89 -6.06 0.87 19.29
C GLN A 89 -7.32 1.20 18.50
N ARG A 90 -8.47 1.36 19.18
CA ARG A 90 -9.73 1.77 18.52
C ARG A 90 -9.61 3.14 17.85
N ARG A 91 -9.02 4.13 18.54
CA ARG A 91 -8.79 5.47 17.96
C ARG A 91 -7.81 5.43 16.78
N TRP A 92 -6.73 4.69 16.91
CA TRP A 92 -5.77 4.48 15.83
C TRP A 92 -6.40 3.80 14.61
N LEU A 93 -7.31 2.86 14.82
CA LEU A 93 -8.01 2.16 13.73
C LEU A 93 -8.86 3.13 12.89
N ILE A 94 -9.61 4.02 13.54
CA ILE A 94 -10.39 5.05 12.83
C ILE A 94 -9.44 5.94 12.00
N GLY A 95 -8.34 6.40 12.59
CA GLY A 95 -7.33 7.19 11.89
C GLY A 95 -6.70 6.44 10.71
N ALA A 96 -6.39 5.16 10.87
CA ALA A 96 -5.82 4.32 9.81
C ALA A 96 -6.82 4.10 8.65
N ILE A 97 -8.11 3.88 8.94
CA ILE A 97 -9.16 3.75 7.92
C ILE A 97 -9.26 5.02 7.09
N ILE A 98 -9.35 6.18 7.73
CA ILE A 98 -9.44 7.48 7.04
C ILE A 98 -8.16 7.76 6.25
N ALA A 99 -6.99 7.55 6.85
CA ALA A 99 -5.71 7.75 6.18
C ALA A 99 -5.56 6.83 4.96
N THR A 100 -6.01 5.58 5.03
CA THR A 100 -6.02 4.64 3.90
C THR A 100 -6.88 5.17 2.76
N ALA A 101 -8.12 5.56 3.04
CA ALA A 101 -9.04 6.06 2.02
C ALA A 101 -8.49 7.32 1.33
N VAL A 102 -8.05 8.32 2.13
CA VAL A 102 -7.50 9.58 1.61
C VAL A 102 -6.24 9.34 0.79
N THR A 103 -5.29 8.55 1.31
CA THR A 103 -4.02 8.31 0.62
C THR A 103 -4.23 7.62 -0.73
N LEU A 104 -5.06 6.57 -0.77
CA LEU A 104 -5.27 5.81 -2.00
C LEU A 104 -6.09 6.57 -3.04
N SER A 105 -7.08 7.37 -2.63
CA SER A 105 -7.82 8.21 -3.57
C SER A 105 -6.96 9.30 -4.20
N HIS A 106 -6.05 9.92 -3.43
CA HIS A 106 -5.09 10.89 -3.97
C HIS A 106 -4.07 10.24 -4.91
N PHE A 107 -3.54 9.10 -4.51
CA PHE A 107 -2.65 8.32 -5.36
C PHE A 107 -3.32 7.94 -6.69
N GLN A 108 -4.60 7.54 -6.65
CA GLN A 108 -5.37 7.21 -7.84
C GLN A 108 -5.50 8.41 -8.79
N VAL A 109 -5.86 9.59 -8.25
CA VAL A 109 -5.93 10.84 -9.03
C VAL A 109 -4.58 11.14 -9.68
N PHE A 110 -3.51 11.06 -8.89
CA PHE A 110 -2.16 11.31 -9.39
C PHE A 110 -1.79 10.33 -10.52
N LYS A 111 -2.00 9.02 -10.29
CA LYS A 111 -1.62 7.96 -11.21
C LYS A 111 -2.38 8.04 -12.54
N GLN A 112 -3.65 8.42 -12.50
CA GLN A 112 -4.49 8.44 -13.69
C GLN A 112 -4.48 9.78 -14.44
N LEU A 113 -4.35 10.91 -13.75
CA LEU A 113 -4.48 12.24 -14.36
C LEU A 113 -3.17 13.00 -14.49
N VAL A 114 -2.20 12.77 -13.61
CA VAL A 114 -0.94 13.54 -13.60
C VAL A 114 0.18 12.77 -14.29
N LEU A 115 0.34 11.49 -13.95
CA LEU A 115 1.45 10.67 -14.42
C LEU A 115 1.45 10.48 -15.95
N PRO A 116 0.33 10.27 -16.67
CA PRO A 116 0.34 10.12 -18.12
C PRO A 116 0.94 11.31 -18.87
N GLY A 117 0.78 12.53 -18.34
CA GLY A 117 1.38 13.74 -18.93
C GLY A 117 2.91 13.76 -18.89
N ARG A 118 3.55 12.92 -18.05
CA ARG A 118 5.01 12.76 -18.00
C ARG A 118 5.53 11.88 -19.14
N GLY A 119 4.72 10.97 -19.69
CA GLY A 119 5.15 9.89 -20.55
C GLY A 119 6.01 8.87 -19.82
N PHE A 120 6.63 7.95 -20.56
CA PHE A 120 7.38 6.82 -20.03
C PHE A 120 8.81 6.77 -20.63
N PRO A 121 9.69 7.73 -20.31
CA PRO A 121 10.98 7.89 -20.98
C PRO A 121 12.03 6.85 -20.58
N LEU A 122 11.82 6.09 -19.51
CA LEU A 122 12.83 5.17 -18.99
C LEU A 122 12.70 3.74 -19.49
N ASP A 123 11.56 3.34 -20.07
CA ASP A 123 11.31 1.96 -20.45
C ASP A 123 12.37 1.38 -21.40
N ALA A 124 12.73 2.10 -22.48
CA ALA A 124 13.73 1.62 -23.42
C ALA A 124 15.12 1.44 -22.77
N LEU A 125 15.50 2.37 -21.89
CA LEU A 125 16.76 2.27 -21.14
C LEU A 125 16.77 1.10 -20.18
N ILE A 126 15.67 0.89 -19.44
CA ILE A 126 15.56 -0.19 -18.45
C ILE A 126 15.56 -1.54 -19.16
N ALA A 127 14.79 -1.69 -20.23
CA ALA A 127 14.73 -2.92 -21.03
C ALA A 127 16.12 -3.29 -21.59
N ASP A 128 16.83 -2.33 -22.22
CA ASP A 128 18.18 -2.57 -22.76
C ASP A 128 19.19 -2.90 -21.66
N LEU A 129 19.14 -2.20 -20.52
CA LEU A 129 20.03 -2.47 -19.40
C LEU A 129 19.79 -3.89 -18.82
N GLU A 130 18.54 -4.27 -18.58
CA GLU A 130 18.23 -5.63 -18.07
C GLU A 130 18.61 -6.71 -19.06
N HIS A 131 18.31 -6.53 -20.34
CA HIS A 131 18.68 -7.46 -21.39
C HIS A 131 20.19 -7.72 -21.42
N ARG A 132 21.01 -6.66 -21.27
CA ARG A 132 22.48 -6.80 -21.17
C ARG A 132 22.92 -7.48 -19.88
N LEU A 133 22.33 -7.11 -18.73
CA LEU A 133 22.68 -7.69 -17.42
C LEU A 133 22.29 -9.16 -17.32
N LEU A 134 21.29 -9.60 -18.06
CA LEU A 134 20.81 -10.98 -18.14
C LEU A 134 21.35 -11.73 -19.35
N PHE A 135 22.51 -11.31 -19.89
CA PHE A 135 23.23 -11.99 -20.96
C PHE A 135 22.40 -12.21 -22.24
N GLY A 136 21.54 -11.25 -22.57
CA GLY A 136 20.69 -11.30 -23.77
C GLY A 136 19.31 -11.92 -23.56
N TYR A 137 18.92 -12.18 -22.31
CA TYR A 137 17.56 -12.56 -21.96
C TYR A 137 16.78 -11.37 -21.38
N ASP A 138 15.50 -11.32 -21.66
CA ASP A 138 14.59 -10.44 -20.92
C ASP A 138 14.25 -11.09 -19.57
N ALA A 139 14.00 -10.29 -18.53
CA ALA A 139 13.78 -10.82 -17.18
C ALA A 139 12.58 -11.80 -17.11
N TRP A 140 11.53 -11.56 -17.91
CA TRP A 140 10.39 -12.47 -18.02
C TRP A 140 10.77 -13.84 -18.58
N GLU A 141 11.70 -13.92 -19.54
CA GLU A 141 12.17 -15.19 -20.13
C GLU A 141 12.80 -16.07 -19.05
N VAL A 142 13.63 -15.47 -18.18
CA VAL A 142 14.25 -16.18 -17.06
C VAL A 142 13.18 -16.75 -16.10
N THR A 143 12.14 -15.98 -15.77
CA THR A 143 11.07 -16.48 -14.90
C THR A 143 10.19 -17.53 -15.59
N HIS A 144 9.97 -17.43 -16.91
CA HIS A 144 9.23 -18.43 -17.68
C HIS A 144 10.02 -19.74 -17.86
N MET A 145 11.36 -19.69 -17.96
CA MET A 145 12.18 -20.92 -17.94
C MET A 145 12.01 -21.74 -16.65
N LEU A 146 11.78 -21.05 -15.53
CA LEU A 146 11.64 -21.68 -14.21
C LEU A 146 10.18 -22.02 -13.86
N PHE A 147 9.25 -21.18 -14.22
CA PHE A 147 7.86 -21.20 -13.75
C PHE A 147 6.82 -21.15 -14.89
N GLY A 148 7.22 -21.25 -16.16
CA GLY A 148 6.35 -21.07 -17.34
C GLY A 148 5.32 -22.17 -17.58
N ALA A 149 5.18 -23.16 -16.67
CA ALA A 149 4.07 -24.11 -16.73
C ALA A 149 2.78 -23.48 -16.15
N LEU A 150 1.62 -24.04 -16.53
CA LEU A 150 0.31 -23.51 -16.16
C LEU A 150 0.14 -23.35 -14.64
N LEU A 151 0.41 -24.39 -13.85
CA LEU A 151 0.18 -24.36 -12.41
C LEU A 151 1.07 -23.32 -11.67
N PRO A 152 2.41 -23.26 -11.89
CA PRO A 152 3.22 -22.20 -11.33
C PRO A 152 2.77 -20.80 -11.74
N THR A 153 2.38 -20.57 -12.99
CA THR A 153 1.86 -19.28 -13.46
C THR A 153 0.58 -18.89 -12.70
N LEU A 154 -0.38 -19.80 -12.55
CA LEU A 154 -1.61 -19.53 -11.80
C LEU A 154 -1.35 -19.28 -10.30
N ILE A 155 -0.36 -19.94 -9.71
CA ILE A 155 0.06 -19.67 -8.32
C ILE A 155 0.64 -18.26 -8.21
N LEU A 156 1.53 -17.88 -9.11
CA LEU A 156 2.14 -16.55 -9.14
C LEU A 156 1.08 -15.45 -9.38
N ASP A 157 0.17 -15.67 -10.32
CA ASP A 157 -0.93 -14.76 -10.65
C ASP A 157 -1.87 -14.57 -9.46
N THR A 158 -2.28 -15.67 -8.82
CA THR A 158 -3.11 -15.62 -7.61
C THR A 158 -2.39 -14.90 -6.46
N ALA A 159 -1.12 -15.22 -6.22
CA ALA A 159 -0.32 -14.56 -5.18
C ALA A 159 -0.23 -13.05 -5.42
N TYR A 160 -0.07 -12.64 -6.68
CA TYR A 160 -0.04 -11.24 -7.09
C TYR A 160 -1.39 -10.54 -6.88
N ALA A 161 -2.50 -11.19 -7.24
CA ALA A 161 -3.85 -10.66 -7.03
C ALA A 161 -4.20 -10.50 -5.54
N VAL A 162 -3.79 -11.46 -4.69
CA VAL A 162 -3.99 -11.43 -3.22
C VAL A 162 -3.24 -10.27 -2.55
N TRP A 163 -2.24 -9.68 -3.21
CA TRP A 163 -1.57 -8.49 -2.69
C TRP A 163 -2.54 -7.32 -2.43
N LEU A 164 -3.53 -7.12 -3.30
CA LEU A 164 -4.47 -6.01 -3.18
C LEU A 164 -5.28 -6.06 -1.87
N PRO A 165 -5.98 -7.14 -1.50
CA PRO A 165 -6.62 -7.21 -0.19
C PRO A 165 -5.66 -7.10 0.98
N ILE A 166 -4.45 -7.67 0.92
CA ILE A 166 -3.45 -7.52 1.99
C ILE A 166 -3.06 -6.06 2.18
N MET A 167 -2.90 -5.33 1.10
CA MET A 167 -2.58 -3.90 1.13
C MET A 167 -3.63 -3.08 1.89
N PHE A 168 -4.94 -3.38 1.72
CA PHE A 168 -6.02 -2.75 2.48
C PHE A 168 -6.07 -3.21 3.94
N LEU A 169 -5.81 -4.49 4.20
CA LEU A 169 -5.83 -5.06 5.55
C LEU A 169 -4.66 -4.57 6.41
N PHE A 170 -3.51 -4.28 5.81
CA PHE A 170 -2.26 -4.03 6.51
C PHE A 170 -2.33 -2.90 7.54
N PRO A 171 -2.84 -1.67 7.25
CA PRO A 171 -2.91 -0.60 8.24
C PRO A 171 -3.75 -0.98 9.46
N ALA A 172 -4.91 -1.63 9.25
CA ALA A 172 -5.77 -2.10 10.33
C ALA A 172 -5.11 -3.23 11.13
N ALA A 173 -4.48 -4.20 10.45
CA ALA A 173 -3.77 -5.30 11.09
C ALA A 173 -2.62 -4.80 11.97
N VAL A 174 -1.82 -3.85 11.48
CA VAL A 174 -0.75 -3.20 12.26
C VAL A 174 -1.31 -2.55 13.51
N VAL A 175 -2.43 -1.83 13.41
CA VAL A 175 -3.05 -1.16 14.56
C VAL A 175 -3.46 -2.15 15.63
N ILE A 176 -3.99 -3.29 15.26
CA ILE A 176 -4.48 -4.31 16.20
C ILE A 176 -3.34 -5.21 16.71
N ALA A 177 -2.42 -5.64 15.83
CA ALA A 177 -1.39 -6.60 16.18
C ALA A 177 -0.18 -5.97 16.92
N ILE A 178 0.15 -4.71 16.64
CA ILE A 178 1.33 -4.04 17.21
C ILE A 178 0.93 -3.23 18.44
N ARG A 179 1.36 -3.64 19.62
CA ARG A 179 1.05 -2.97 20.90
C ARG A 179 1.89 -1.71 21.14
N ASP A 180 3.15 -1.69 20.69
CA ASP A 180 4.00 -0.49 20.82
C ASP A 180 3.49 0.63 19.91
N GLN A 181 3.07 1.75 20.52
CA GLN A 181 2.50 2.89 19.80
C GLN A 181 3.52 3.57 18.87
N ASN A 182 4.80 3.55 19.19
CA ASN A 182 5.82 4.16 18.33
C ASN A 182 6.04 3.31 17.08
N VAL A 183 6.15 1.99 17.23
CA VAL A 183 6.29 1.05 16.10
C VAL A 183 5.04 1.09 15.23
N ARG A 184 3.85 1.07 15.84
CA ARG A 184 2.56 1.23 15.15
C ARG A 184 2.50 2.49 14.32
N GLY A 185 2.80 3.63 14.95
CA GLY A 185 2.80 4.94 14.28
C GLY A 185 3.83 5.02 13.15
N ARG A 186 5.00 4.41 13.31
CA ARG A 186 6.01 4.32 12.25
C ARG A 186 5.51 3.49 11.08
N LEU A 187 4.91 2.31 11.31
CA LEU A 187 4.43 1.44 10.23
C LEU A 187 3.31 2.11 9.45
N VAL A 188 2.28 2.64 10.12
CA VAL A 188 1.17 3.34 9.46
C VAL A 188 1.67 4.61 8.76
N GLY A 189 2.54 5.38 9.40
CA GLY A 189 3.14 6.58 8.80
C GLY A 189 4.00 6.25 7.58
N THR A 190 4.84 5.21 7.64
CA THR A 190 5.64 4.75 6.50
C THR A 190 4.73 4.27 5.36
N TRP A 191 3.64 3.57 5.68
CA TRP A 191 2.64 3.17 4.68
C TRP A 191 2.06 4.38 3.94
N VAL A 192 1.61 5.42 4.64
CA VAL A 192 1.08 6.65 4.03
C VAL A 192 2.14 7.37 3.20
N VAL A 193 3.30 7.62 3.79
CA VAL A 193 4.38 8.39 3.15
C VAL A 193 4.94 7.69 1.92
N SER A 194 4.95 6.36 1.89
CA SER A 194 5.43 5.61 0.74
C SER A 194 4.56 5.78 -0.52
N TRP A 195 3.24 5.93 -0.38
CA TRP A 195 2.36 6.25 -1.51
C TRP A 195 2.67 7.62 -2.12
N ILE A 196 3.10 8.57 -1.28
CA ILE A 196 3.50 9.91 -1.74
C ILE A 196 4.91 9.86 -2.35
N LEU A 197 5.91 9.34 -1.61
CA LEU A 197 7.30 9.43 -2.02
C LEU A 197 7.67 8.39 -3.09
N ILE A 198 7.23 7.13 -2.95
CA ILE A 198 7.54 6.06 -3.90
C ILE A 198 6.50 6.03 -5.01
N GLY A 199 5.21 5.94 -4.64
CA GLY A 199 4.11 5.76 -5.58
C GLY A 199 3.80 6.99 -6.42
N SER A 200 4.05 8.21 -5.92
CA SER A 200 3.76 9.44 -6.67
C SER A 200 5.04 10.12 -7.15
N LEU A 201 5.87 10.66 -6.26
CA LEU A 201 7.07 11.41 -6.66
C LEU A 201 8.10 10.52 -7.35
N GLY A 202 8.34 9.31 -6.82
CA GLY A 202 9.22 8.32 -7.43
C GLY A 202 8.73 7.88 -8.81
N ALA A 203 7.44 7.55 -8.90
CA ALA A 203 6.82 7.16 -10.16
C ALA A 203 6.83 8.30 -11.22
N TRP A 204 6.71 9.55 -10.80
CA TRP A 204 6.82 10.69 -11.72
C TRP A 204 8.26 10.92 -12.17
N GLY A 205 9.23 10.82 -11.26
CA GLY A 205 10.65 11.00 -11.56
C GLY A 205 11.24 9.88 -12.41
N LEU A 206 10.76 8.64 -12.19
CA LEU A 206 11.24 7.41 -12.82
C LEU A 206 10.15 6.78 -13.71
N ALA A 207 9.36 7.61 -14.40
CA ALA A 207 8.19 7.17 -15.13
C ALA A 207 8.50 6.07 -16.15
N SER A 208 7.84 4.92 -15.97
CA SER A 208 7.93 3.71 -16.77
C SER A 208 6.56 3.05 -16.87
N ALA A 209 6.21 2.53 -18.05
CA ALA A 209 4.97 1.82 -18.30
C ALA A 209 5.05 0.33 -17.90
N GLY A 210 6.21 -0.27 -18.05
CA GLY A 210 6.47 -1.68 -17.84
C GLY A 210 6.34 -2.55 -19.10
N PRO A 211 6.84 -3.81 -19.03
CA PRO A 211 6.92 -4.71 -20.18
C PRO A 211 5.59 -4.95 -20.90
N CYS A 212 4.48 -5.11 -20.15
CA CYS A 212 3.17 -5.43 -20.74
C CYS A 212 2.58 -4.31 -21.62
N TYR A 213 3.02 -3.06 -21.42
CA TYR A 213 2.57 -1.91 -22.21
C TYR A 213 3.65 -1.37 -23.14
N PHE A 214 4.82 -1.99 -23.18
CA PHE A 214 5.98 -1.49 -23.94
C PHE A 214 5.66 -1.32 -25.43
N ASN A 215 5.07 -2.35 -26.06
CA ASN A 215 4.79 -2.33 -27.50
C ASN A 215 3.76 -1.27 -27.90
N GLU A 216 2.85 -0.93 -27.01
CA GLU A 216 1.79 0.05 -27.28
C GLU A 216 2.28 1.49 -27.01
N LEU A 217 3.00 1.70 -25.91
CA LEU A 217 3.32 3.05 -25.41
C LEU A 217 4.72 3.54 -25.75
N ILE A 218 5.66 2.62 -26.03
CA ILE A 218 7.08 2.95 -26.25
C ILE A 218 7.51 2.66 -27.70
N GLY A 219 7.27 1.41 -28.16
CA GLY A 219 7.63 0.98 -29.50
C GLY A 219 7.77 -0.54 -29.59
N PRO A 220 7.99 -1.05 -30.82
CA PRO A 220 8.03 -2.49 -31.04
C PRO A 220 9.22 -3.16 -30.30
N HIS A 221 8.93 -4.22 -29.53
CA HIS A 221 9.90 -5.06 -28.86
C HIS A 221 9.47 -6.53 -28.98
N ALA A 222 10.19 -7.30 -29.79
CA ALA A 222 9.81 -8.69 -30.10
C ALA A 222 9.75 -9.60 -28.85
N GLY A 223 10.60 -9.37 -27.86
CA GLY A 223 10.59 -10.10 -26.60
C GLY A 223 9.28 -9.92 -25.85
N TYR A 224 8.74 -8.72 -25.75
CA TYR A 224 7.50 -8.47 -25.03
C TYR A 224 6.24 -8.87 -25.82
N VAL A 225 6.32 -8.98 -27.16
CA VAL A 225 5.29 -9.66 -27.95
C VAL A 225 5.22 -11.14 -27.57
N ARG A 226 6.37 -11.84 -27.57
CA ARG A 226 6.43 -13.24 -27.16
C ARG A 226 5.97 -13.49 -25.73
N MET A 227 6.27 -12.56 -24.79
CA MET A 227 5.77 -12.61 -23.42
C MET A 227 4.24 -12.65 -23.38
N HIS A 228 3.62 -11.70 -24.07
CA HIS A 228 2.17 -11.61 -24.12
C HIS A 228 1.53 -12.85 -24.76
N GLU A 229 2.09 -13.34 -25.88
CA GLU A 229 1.66 -14.56 -26.54
C GLU A 229 1.77 -15.78 -25.61
N ALA A 230 2.89 -15.92 -24.88
CA ALA A 230 3.08 -17.02 -23.93
C ALA A 230 2.00 -16.99 -22.81
N LEU A 231 1.73 -15.81 -22.25
CA LEU A 231 0.68 -15.66 -21.23
C LEU A 231 -0.72 -15.95 -21.80
N MET A 232 -1.02 -15.55 -23.03
CA MET A 232 -2.29 -15.87 -23.70
C MET A 232 -2.47 -17.38 -23.94
N VAL A 233 -1.41 -18.09 -24.31
CA VAL A 233 -1.45 -19.56 -24.44
C VAL A 233 -1.76 -20.20 -23.08
N LEU A 234 -1.14 -19.72 -22.00
CA LEU A 234 -1.42 -20.23 -20.65
C LEU A 234 -2.85 -19.91 -20.20
N ASP A 235 -3.38 -18.74 -20.56
CA ASP A 235 -4.77 -18.36 -20.27
C ASP A 235 -5.77 -19.28 -21.01
N GLN A 236 -5.54 -19.57 -22.29
CA GLN A 236 -6.36 -20.52 -23.06
C GLN A 236 -6.33 -21.92 -22.44
N HIS A 237 -5.17 -22.39 -21.95
CA HIS A 237 -5.09 -23.65 -21.22
C HIS A 237 -5.81 -23.60 -19.87
N ALA A 238 -5.73 -22.48 -19.13
CA ALA A 238 -6.47 -22.27 -17.89
C ALA A 238 -7.98 -22.35 -18.10
N ALA A 239 -8.48 -21.77 -19.21
CA ALA A 239 -9.89 -21.73 -19.54
C ALA A 239 -10.51 -23.14 -19.67
N ILE A 240 -9.75 -24.15 -20.05
CA ILE A 240 -10.21 -25.56 -20.11
C ILE A 240 -10.66 -26.05 -18.72
N TYR A 241 -10.07 -25.49 -17.66
CA TYR A 241 -10.39 -25.82 -16.26
C TYR A 241 -11.32 -24.79 -15.59
N GLY A 242 -11.90 -23.84 -16.37
CA GLY A 242 -12.71 -22.75 -15.85
C GLY A 242 -11.91 -21.70 -15.06
N LEU A 243 -10.58 -21.63 -15.29
CA LEU A 243 -9.66 -20.67 -14.68
C LEU A 243 -9.18 -19.66 -15.73
N ASN A 244 -8.52 -18.61 -15.30
CA ASN A 244 -7.93 -17.59 -16.17
C ASN A 244 -6.65 -17.02 -15.54
N VAL A 245 -5.80 -16.41 -16.37
CA VAL A 245 -4.67 -15.58 -15.92
C VAL A 245 -5.20 -14.18 -15.67
N GLN A 246 -5.47 -13.86 -14.41
CA GLN A 246 -6.10 -12.60 -13.98
C GLN A 246 -5.29 -11.37 -14.43
N ALA A 247 -3.97 -11.49 -14.46
CA ALA A 247 -3.08 -10.42 -14.89
C ALA A 247 -3.43 -9.88 -16.27
N LEU A 248 -3.73 -10.74 -17.26
CA LEU A 248 -4.12 -10.32 -18.61
C LEU A 248 -5.41 -9.50 -18.60
N HIS A 249 -6.40 -9.93 -17.80
CA HIS A 249 -7.66 -9.21 -17.65
C HIS A 249 -7.46 -7.83 -17.02
N PHE A 250 -6.66 -7.73 -15.97
CA PHE A 250 -6.34 -6.45 -15.32
C PHE A 250 -5.50 -5.53 -16.22
N GLN A 251 -4.55 -6.08 -16.99
CA GLN A 251 -3.77 -5.30 -17.96
C GLN A 251 -4.68 -4.68 -19.01
N GLU A 252 -5.61 -5.44 -19.56
CA GLU A 252 -6.57 -4.94 -20.55
C GLU A 252 -7.51 -3.87 -19.94
N MET A 253 -8.02 -4.08 -18.73
CA MET A 253 -8.82 -3.09 -18.01
C MET A 253 -8.05 -1.76 -17.81
N LEU A 254 -6.77 -1.83 -17.42
CA LEU A 254 -5.94 -0.64 -17.25
C LEU A 254 -5.67 0.05 -18.58
N ARG A 255 -5.45 -0.70 -19.66
CA ARG A 255 -5.29 -0.18 -21.01
C ARG A 255 -6.51 0.60 -21.46
N GLN A 256 -7.70 0.04 -21.28
CA GLN A 256 -8.99 0.67 -21.65
C GLN A 256 -9.31 1.91 -20.82
N SER A 257 -8.79 2.01 -19.60
CA SER A 257 -9.02 3.16 -18.72
C SER A 257 -8.14 4.39 -19.02
N GLN A 258 -7.21 4.29 -19.97
CA GLN A 258 -6.32 5.39 -20.36
C GLN A 258 -7.10 6.54 -21.01
N GLY A 259 -6.87 7.77 -20.51
CA GLY A 259 -7.52 8.97 -21.07
C GLY A 259 -9.02 9.09 -20.76
N GLY A 260 -9.60 8.13 -20.02
CA GLY A 260 -11.01 8.10 -19.62
C GLY A 260 -11.29 8.81 -18.29
N PRO A 261 -12.54 8.70 -17.80
CA PRO A 261 -12.92 9.22 -16.47
C PRO A 261 -12.16 8.51 -15.36
N LEU A 262 -12.17 9.10 -14.14
CA LEU A 262 -11.58 8.46 -12.96
C LEU A 262 -12.22 7.08 -12.70
N VAL A 263 -11.40 6.04 -12.76
CA VAL A 263 -11.80 4.65 -12.52
C VAL A 263 -10.97 4.09 -11.37
N PHE A 264 -11.62 3.32 -10.50
CA PHE A 264 -10.97 2.64 -9.37
C PHE A 264 -9.83 1.73 -9.84
N ALA A 265 -8.70 1.77 -9.15
CA ALA A 265 -7.50 0.97 -9.39
C ALA A 265 -6.90 1.09 -10.80
N SER A 266 -7.11 2.21 -11.51
CA SER A 266 -6.60 2.43 -12.88
C SER A 266 -5.28 3.22 -12.93
N GLY A 267 -4.79 3.48 -14.15
CA GLY A 267 -3.53 4.17 -14.43
C GLY A 267 -2.34 3.23 -14.56
N ILE A 268 -1.37 3.59 -15.41
CA ILE A 268 -0.16 2.81 -15.70
C ILE A 268 1.03 3.44 -14.98
N SER A 269 1.80 2.63 -14.26
CA SER A 269 3.07 3.00 -13.62
C SER A 269 3.79 1.73 -13.19
N ALA A 270 5.01 1.52 -13.68
CA ALA A 270 5.83 0.37 -13.31
C ALA A 270 6.93 0.74 -12.32
N MET A 271 7.77 1.73 -12.60
CA MET A 271 8.91 2.07 -11.74
C MET A 271 8.65 3.28 -10.84
N PRO A 272 8.99 3.22 -9.55
CA PRO A 272 9.35 2.03 -8.75
C PRO A 272 8.14 1.14 -8.47
N SER A 273 8.33 -0.18 -8.37
CA SER A 273 7.22 -1.10 -8.08
C SER A 273 6.61 -0.88 -6.69
N MET A 274 5.38 -0.37 -6.64
CA MET A 274 4.63 -0.25 -5.39
C MET A 274 4.22 -1.61 -4.82
N HIS A 275 4.04 -2.62 -5.65
CA HIS A 275 3.74 -3.97 -5.20
C HIS A 275 4.89 -4.54 -4.34
N VAL A 276 6.12 -4.44 -4.84
CA VAL A 276 7.30 -4.93 -4.11
C VAL A 276 7.63 -4.01 -2.94
N ALA A 277 7.49 -2.69 -3.08
CA ALA A 277 7.68 -1.74 -1.98
C ALA A 277 6.74 -2.06 -0.81
N MET A 278 5.44 -2.22 -1.07
CA MET A 278 4.47 -2.59 -0.02
C MET A 278 4.72 -3.99 0.54
N ALA A 279 5.04 -4.99 -0.30
CA ALA A 279 5.40 -6.31 0.18
C ALA A 279 6.61 -6.26 1.13
N THR A 280 7.59 -5.40 0.85
CA THR A 280 8.72 -5.13 1.75
C THR A 280 8.26 -4.52 3.09
N LEU A 281 7.30 -3.60 3.08
CA LEU A 281 6.73 -3.05 4.31
C LEU A 281 5.92 -4.11 5.09
N PHE A 282 5.22 -5.01 4.39
CA PHE A 282 4.54 -6.15 5.04
C PHE A 282 5.53 -7.05 5.75
N VAL A 283 6.68 -7.35 5.12
CA VAL A 283 7.79 -8.09 5.74
C VAL A 283 8.28 -7.40 7.00
N ILE A 284 8.57 -6.10 6.90
CA ILE A 284 9.05 -5.29 8.03
C ILE A 284 8.02 -5.33 9.18
N GLY A 285 6.74 -5.08 8.89
CA GLY A 285 5.66 -5.11 9.88
C GLY A 285 5.47 -6.49 10.52
N ALA A 286 5.53 -7.54 9.72
CA ALA A 286 5.42 -8.92 10.18
C ALA A 286 6.56 -9.30 11.13
N PHE A 287 7.81 -8.89 10.87
CA PHE A 287 8.94 -9.09 11.78
C PHE A 287 8.79 -8.30 13.09
N GLN A 288 8.14 -7.13 13.08
CA GLN A 288 7.83 -6.40 14.32
C GLN A 288 6.80 -7.14 15.19
N HIS A 289 5.97 -7.98 14.59
CA HIS A 289 4.99 -8.78 15.31
C HIS A 289 5.55 -10.13 15.74
N SER A 290 6.14 -10.91 14.81
CA SER A 290 6.65 -12.25 15.06
C SER A 290 7.69 -12.66 14.01
N ARG A 291 8.81 -13.25 14.48
CA ARG A 291 9.86 -13.75 13.59
C ARG A 291 9.32 -14.82 12.61
N LYS A 292 8.43 -15.70 13.07
CA LYS A 292 7.84 -16.73 12.23
C LYS A 292 6.98 -16.12 11.11
N ILE A 293 6.10 -15.18 11.47
CA ILE A 293 5.25 -14.47 10.50
C ILE A 293 6.10 -13.64 9.54
N GLY A 294 7.19 -13.02 10.04
CA GLY A 294 8.15 -12.30 9.21
C GLY A 294 8.72 -13.14 8.07
N TRP A 295 9.10 -14.40 8.33
CA TRP A 295 9.61 -15.29 7.29
C TRP A 295 8.54 -15.73 6.28
N TYR A 296 7.29 -15.91 6.68
CA TYR A 296 6.19 -16.16 5.74
C TYR A 296 5.98 -14.96 4.80
N PHE A 297 5.96 -13.75 5.36
CA PHE A 297 5.84 -12.55 4.54
C PHE A 297 7.07 -12.28 3.69
N PHE A 298 8.27 -12.68 4.12
CA PHE A 298 9.46 -12.62 3.28
C PHE A 298 9.33 -13.53 2.06
N GLY A 299 8.91 -14.79 2.24
CA GLY A 299 8.61 -15.69 1.13
C GLY A 299 7.53 -15.12 0.20
N TYR A 300 6.47 -14.56 0.77
CA TYR A 300 5.43 -13.89 0.00
C TYR A 300 5.97 -12.67 -0.79
N GLY A 301 6.82 -11.85 -0.18
CA GLY A 301 7.45 -10.71 -0.87
C GLY A 301 8.31 -11.14 -2.06
N MET A 302 9.04 -12.25 -1.93
CA MET A 302 9.78 -12.85 -3.05
C MET A 302 8.84 -13.34 -4.17
N LEU A 303 7.70 -13.97 -3.79
CA LEU A 303 6.68 -14.37 -4.78
C LEU A 303 6.10 -13.16 -5.52
N ILE A 304 5.82 -12.05 -4.83
CA ILE A 304 5.33 -10.81 -5.46
C ILE A 304 6.35 -10.27 -6.46
N TRP A 305 7.64 -10.25 -6.10
CA TRP A 305 8.68 -9.79 -7.02
C TRP A 305 8.78 -10.67 -8.25
N ILE A 306 8.87 -12.01 -8.09
CA ILE A 306 8.92 -12.97 -9.19
C ILE A 306 7.65 -12.87 -10.04
N ALA A 307 6.47 -12.85 -9.43
CA ALA A 307 5.19 -12.75 -10.12
C ALA A 307 5.08 -11.47 -10.95
N SER A 308 5.56 -10.34 -10.42
CA SER A 308 5.52 -9.06 -11.16
C SER A 308 6.33 -9.10 -12.46
N ILE A 309 7.45 -9.83 -12.48
CA ILE A 309 8.29 -10.04 -13.66
C ILE A 309 7.63 -11.06 -14.59
N HIS A 310 7.24 -12.21 -14.04
CA HIS A 310 6.64 -13.33 -14.76
C HIS A 310 5.39 -12.98 -15.55
N LEU A 311 4.55 -12.11 -14.96
CA LEU A 311 3.30 -11.62 -15.53
C LEU A 311 3.48 -10.36 -16.41
N GLY A 312 4.70 -9.86 -16.55
CA GLY A 312 5.01 -8.70 -17.39
C GLY A 312 4.62 -7.34 -16.81
N TRP A 313 4.26 -7.26 -15.53
CA TRP A 313 3.90 -5.98 -14.90
C TRP A 313 5.11 -5.05 -14.72
N HIS A 314 6.26 -5.62 -14.39
CA HIS A 314 7.44 -4.88 -13.95
C HIS A 314 8.71 -5.46 -14.54
N TYR A 315 9.69 -4.60 -14.76
CA TYR A 315 11.10 -5.00 -14.88
C TYR A 315 11.60 -5.53 -13.53
N ALA A 316 12.65 -6.34 -13.53
CA ALA A 316 13.24 -6.85 -12.28
C ALA A 316 13.77 -5.71 -11.41
N SER A 317 14.36 -4.69 -12.04
CA SER A 317 14.89 -3.49 -11.40
C SER A 317 13.83 -2.64 -10.71
N ASP A 318 12.60 -2.59 -11.23
CA ASP A 318 11.48 -1.86 -10.61
C ASP A 318 11.22 -2.33 -9.19
N GLY A 319 11.21 -3.66 -9.01
CA GLY A 319 11.00 -4.29 -7.72
C GLY A 319 12.16 -4.07 -6.76
N LEU A 320 13.40 -4.24 -7.23
CA LEU A 320 14.59 -4.02 -6.42
C LEU A 320 14.67 -2.57 -5.92
N LEU A 321 14.38 -1.61 -6.80
CA LEU A 321 14.34 -0.20 -6.43
C LEU A 321 13.21 0.10 -5.45
N GLY A 322 12.01 -0.43 -5.70
CA GLY A 322 10.87 -0.28 -4.78
C GLY A 322 11.18 -0.80 -3.38
N ALA A 323 11.79 -1.99 -3.28
CA ALA A 323 12.24 -2.56 -2.01
C ALA A 323 13.31 -1.70 -1.33
N ALA A 324 14.34 -1.26 -2.06
CA ALA A 324 15.40 -0.40 -1.53
C ALA A 324 14.87 0.93 -1.00
N MET A 325 13.98 1.59 -1.75
CA MET A 325 13.34 2.83 -1.32
C MET A 325 12.49 2.63 -0.06
N MET A 326 11.75 1.53 0.05
CA MET A 326 10.96 1.21 1.23
C MET A 326 11.84 0.94 2.46
N ILE A 327 12.93 0.19 2.31
CA ILE A 327 13.90 -0.05 3.39
C ILE A 327 14.53 1.28 3.85
N GLY A 328 14.93 2.14 2.91
CA GLY A 328 15.45 3.47 3.20
C GLY A 328 14.44 4.33 3.95
N LEU A 329 13.20 4.37 3.49
CA LEU A 329 12.12 5.11 4.14
C LEU A 329 11.86 4.61 5.58
N TRP A 330 11.84 3.30 5.78
CA TRP A 330 11.74 2.70 7.12
C TRP A 330 12.93 3.07 8.01
N ALA A 331 14.14 3.03 7.50
CA ALA A 331 15.33 3.40 8.24
C ALA A 331 15.27 4.86 8.73
N ILE A 332 14.89 5.78 7.84
CA ILE A 332 14.76 7.22 8.15
C ILE A 332 13.60 7.48 9.12
N SER A 333 12.50 6.74 9.04
CA SER A 333 11.32 6.95 9.90
C SER A 333 11.64 6.79 11.40
N GLY A 334 12.67 6.02 11.78
CA GLY A 334 13.09 5.81 13.16
C GLY A 334 13.64 7.07 13.85
N PRO A 335 14.69 7.71 13.33
CA PRO A 335 15.20 8.98 13.83
C PRO A 335 14.15 10.10 13.77
N THR A 336 13.41 10.22 12.66
CA THR A 336 12.38 11.25 12.48
C THR A 336 11.28 11.16 13.54
N SER A 337 10.79 9.95 13.83
CA SER A 337 9.78 9.76 14.88
C SER A 337 10.29 10.17 16.25
N ARG A 338 11.56 9.86 16.59
CA ARG A 338 12.17 10.27 17.85
C ARG A 338 12.26 11.80 17.98
N LEU A 339 12.66 12.49 16.90
CA LEU A 339 12.72 13.96 16.86
C LEU A 339 11.34 14.59 17.04
N ILE A 340 10.31 14.07 16.36
CA ILE A 340 8.93 14.55 16.51
C ILE A 340 8.44 14.35 17.95
N TYR A 341 8.65 13.17 18.53
CA TYR A 341 8.22 12.90 19.90
C TYR A 341 8.98 13.72 20.94
N SER A 342 10.29 13.96 20.76
CA SER A 342 11.07 14.82 21.64
C SER A 342 10.61 16.29 21.56
N GLY A 343 10.34 16.80 20.36
CA GLY A 343 9.78 18.14 20.15
C GLY A 343 8.40 18.32 20.76
N LEU A 344 7.53 17.31 20.64
CA LEU A 344 6.20 17.32 21.27
C LEU A 344 6.29 17.26 22.81
N ARG A 345 7.26 16.55 23.36
CA ARG A 345 7.54 16.54 24.82
C ARG A 345 8.04 17.89 25.31
N ALA A 346 8.97 18.49 24.61
CA ALA A 346 9.51 19.82 24.95
C ALA A 346 8.41 20.90 24.99
N LYS A 347 7.35 20.73 24.17
CA LYS A 347 6.17 21.61 24.12
C LYS A 347 5.06 21.18 25.09
N GLY A 348 5.29 20.25 26.02
CA GLY A 348 4.29 19.73 26.95
C GLY A 348 3.13 18.98 26.29
N LEU A 349 3.29 18.58 25.03
CA LEU A 349 2.26 18.01 24.18
C LEU A 349 2.25 16.47 24.16
N ALA A 350 3.27 15.80 24.72
CA ALA A 350 3.36 14.36 24.87
C ALA A 350 3.48 13.95 26.34
N LYS A 351 2.72 12.93 26.78
CA LYS A 351 2.81 12.38 28.15
C LYS A 351 4.17 11.70 28.36
N THR A 352 4.75 11.88 29.55
CA THR A 352 5.88 11.11 30.04
C THR A 352 5.51 9.62 30.13
N ARG A 353 6.44 8.71 29.75
CA ARG A 353 6.29 7.28 30.06
C ARG A 353 6.14 7.14 31.59
N PRO A 354 5.20 6.34 32.11
CA PRO A 354 5.34 5.89 33.48
C PRO A 354 6.65 5.07 33.54
N SER A 355 7.49 5.41 34.49
CA SER A 355 8.63 4.58 34.88
C SER A 355 8.09 3.22 35.35
N VAL A 356 8.51 2.16 34.67
CA VAL A 356 8.34 0.77 35.15
C VAL A 356 9.41 0.53 36.20
#